data_3e418771973c66930c4e2abf28e61772
#
_entry.id   3e418771973c66930c4e2abf28e61772
#
_cell.length_a   1.000
_cell.length_b   1.000
_cell.length_c   1.000
_cell.angle_alpha   90.00
_cell.angle_beta   90.00
_cell.angle_gamma   90.00
#
_symmetry.space_group_name_H-M   'P 1'
#
loop_
_entity.id
_entity.type
_entity.pdbx_description
1 polymer ?
#
loop_
_entity_poly.entity_id
_entity_poly.type
_entity_poly.pdbx_seq_one_letter_code
_entity_poly.pdbx_strand_id
1 'polypeptide(L)'
;MDIFSVFTLCGGLAFFLYGMTVMSKSLEKMAGGKLERMLKRMTSNPFKSLLLGAGITIAIQSSSAMTVMLVGLVNSGVMELGQTIGVIMGSNIGTTLTAWILSLTGIESESIFVNLLKPENFSPLIALAGILLIMGSKRQRRRDVGRIMMGFAVLMYGMELMSGAVSPLAEMPQFAGLLTAFRNPLLGVLVGAVFTGIIQSSAASVAILQALAMTGSITYGMAIPIIMGQNIGTCVTALISSIGVNRNAKRVAVVHISFNVIGTTVCLILFYGGDLLFHFAFMDWTVGAVGIAFCHTAFNVFTTILLLPFSRQLEKLARRLVRTEDARESFAFLDPLLLRTPGAAVSESVSMAGRMGQAARENICLAVDQLSHYSRERETQILQNEDKLDIYEDRLSNYLVEVSQHGLSMQDMRTVSRLLHAVGDFERIGDHAVNIQESAQELHDKELRFSDDAREELQVLLSALDDILDLTLRSFQAADPETAGRVEPLEETIDQLIEEIRSRHIRRLQAGQCTIQLGFVLSDLLTNIERVSDHCSNIAVSVIEEQSGGPGRHAYLQEVKAGGAFSEDLRRDQKKYHLPEA
;
A
#
# COMPACT_ATOMS: atom_id res chain seq x y z
N MET A 1 -41.44 -1.09 -21.05
CA MET A 1 -40.06 -1.24 -21.48
C MET A 1 -40.00 -2.26 -22.59
N ASP A 2 -39.55 -1.88 -23.76
CA ASP A 2 -39.27 -2.84 -24.82
C ASP A 2 -37.90 -3.50 -24.63
N ILE A 3 -37.59 -4.54 -25.39
CA ILE A 3 -36.32 -5.25 -25.26
C ILE A 3 -35.11 -4.34 -25.57
N PHE A 4 -35.31 -3.33 -26.43
CA PHE A 4 -34.25 -2.37 -26.79
C PHE A 4 -33.93 -1.42 -25.65
N SER A 5 -34.89 -0.99 -24.83
CA SER A 5 -34.66 -0.22 -23.61
C SER A 5 -33.84 -1.01 -22.59
N VAL A 6 -34.08 -2.35 -22.48
CA VAL A 6 -33.25 -3.21 -21.62
C VAL A 6 -31.81 -3.28 -22.13
N PHE A 7 -31.60 -3.43 -23.44
CA PHE A 7 -30.27 -3.43 -24.04
C PHE A 7 -29.56 -2.08 -23.83
N THR A 8 -30.28 -0.97 -23.98
CA THR A 8 -29.74 0.39 -23.74
C THR A 8 -29.37 0.57 -22.27
N LEU A 9 -30.18 0.08 -21.32
CA LEU A 9 -29.87 0.11 -19.89
C LEU A 9 -28.60 -0.70 -19.57
N CYS A 10 -28.51 -1.93 -20.08
CA CYS A 10 -27.33 -2.78 -19.92
C CYS A 10 -26.07 -2.15 -20.56
N GLY A 11 -26.21 -1.57 -21.76
CA GLY A 11 -25.13 -0.85 -22.42
C GLY A 11 -24.68 0.39 -21.65
N GLY A 12 -25.64 1.17 -21.14
CA GLY A 12 -25.36 2.31 -20.27
C GLY A 12 -24.62 1.93 -18.99
N LEU A 13 -25.06 0.83 -18.34
CA LEU A 13 -24.36 0.28 -17.18
C LEU A 13 -22.95 -0.18 -17.52
N ALA A 14 -22.76 -0.84 -18.66
CA ALA A 14 -21.43 -1.27 -19.10
C ALA A 14 -20.49 -0.09 -19.33
N PHE A 15 -20.93 0.98 -20.01
CA PHE A 15 -20.15 2.21 -20.17
C PHE A 15 -19.86 2.89 -18.83
N PHE A 16 -20.84 2.96 -17.94
CA PHE A 16 -20.67 3.53 -16.61
C PHE A 16 -19.58 2.78 -15.83
N LEU A 17 -19.67 1.45 -15.75
CA LEU A 17 -18.70 0.60 -15.04
C LEU A 17 -17.31 0.67 -15.67
N TYR A 18 -17.22 0.69 -16.99
CA TYR A 18 -15.94 0.82 -17.70
C TYR A 18 -15.30 2.17 -17.45
N GLY A 19 -16.06 3.27 -17.61
CA GLY A 19 -15.58 4.63 -17.35
C GLY A 19 -15.08 4.81 -15.92
N MET A 20 -15.85 4.30 -14.94
CA MET A 20 -15.47 4.30 -13.52
C MET A 20 -14.19 3.48 -13.29
N THR A 21 -14.06 2.31 -13.90
CA THR A 21 -12.87 1.45 -13.75
C THR A 21 -11.62 2.11 -14.33
N VAL A 22 -11.70 2.70 -15.51
CA VAL A 22 -10.57 3.42 -16.15
C VAL A 22 -10.16 4.62 -15.33
N MET A 23 -11.12 5.40 -14.85
CA MET A 23 -10.88 6.57 -14.02
C MET A 23 -10.21 6.17 -12.69
N SER A 24 -10.79 5.21 -11.96
CA SER A 24 -10.31 4.75 -10.66
C SER A 24 -8.89 4.17 -10.74
N LYS A 25 -8.63 3.23 -11.69
CA LYS A 25 -7.27 2.66 -11.89
C LYS A 25 -6.23 3.73 -12.26
N SER A 26 -6.61 4.74 -13.03
CA SER A 26 -5.67 5.81 -13.41
C SER A 26 -5.39 6.74 -12.24
N LEU A 27 -6.38 7.04 -11.39
CA LEU A 27 -6.22 7.80 -10.14
C LEU A 27 -5.33 7.05 -9.15
N GLU A 28 -5.61 5.76 -8.93
CA GLU A 28 -4.82 4.87 -8.07
C GLU A 28 -3.35 4.82 -8.52
N LYS A 29 -3.12 4.59 -9.82
CA LYS A 29 -1.78 4.61 -10.41
C LYS A 29 -1.04 5.94 -10.21
N MET A 30 -1.74 7.08 -10.33
CA MET A 30 -1.15 8.41 -10.08
C MET A 30 -0.82 8.66 -8.62
N ALA A 31 -1.58 8.08 -7.71
CA ALA A 31 -1.37 8.20 -6.27
C ALA A 31 -0.17 7.35 -5.78
N GLY A 32 0.09 6.18 -6.41
CA GLY A 32 1.20 5.28 -6.10
C GLY A 32 1.23 4.86 -4.63
N GLY A 33 2.37 4.41 -4.13
CA GLY A 33 2.58 3.99 -2.73
C GLY A 33 2.50 5.12 -1.67
N LYS A 34 2.19 6.36 -2.09
CA LYS A 34 2.03 7.49 -1.14
C LYS A 34 0.83 7.29 -0.21
N LEU A 35 -0.26 6.69 -0.73
CA LEU A 35 -1.49 6.46 0.04
C LEU A 35 -1.23 5.57 1.25
N GLU A 36 -0.49 4.51 1.06
CA GLU A 36 -0.16 3.57 2.12
C GLU A 36 0.77 4.19 3.17
N ARG A 37 1.81 4.92 2.74
CA ARG A 37 2.67 5.66 3.67
C ARG A 37 1.88 6.66 4.53
N MET A 38 0.85 7.28 3.97
CA MET A 38 -0.07 8.14 4.71
C MET A 38 -0.91 7.32 5.70
N LEU A 39 -1.42 6.15 5.30
CA LEU A 39 -2.16 5.24 6.18
C LEU A 39 -1.30 4.83 7.38
N LYS A 40 -0.06 4.37 7.17
CA LYS A 40 0.85 3.99 8.26
C LYS A 40 1.13 5.12 9.26
N ARG A 41 1.29 6.36 8.79
CA ARG A 41 1.68 7.50 9.65
C ARG A 41 0.52 8.20 10.35
N MET A 42 -0.66 8.23 9.76
CA MET A 42 -1.76 9.08 10.21
C MET A 42 -2.88 8.34 10.95
N THR A 43 -2.80 7.01 11.12
CA THR A 43 -3.88 6.20 11.69
C THR A 43 -3.85 6.06 13.22
N SER A 44 -2.96 6.76 13.91
CA SER A 44 -2.88 6.74 15.39
C SER A 44 -4.08 7.40 16.10
N ASN A 45 -4.85 8.24 15.41
CA ASN A 45 -6.03 8.95 15.95
C ASN A 45 -7.26 8.62 15.11
N PRO A 46 -8.38 8.17 15.70
CA PRO A 46 -9.59 7.80 14.97
C PRO A 46 -10.14 8.89 14.05
N PHE A 47 -10.07 10.16 14.47
CA PHE A 47 -10.51 11.28 13.64
C PHE A 47 -9.59 11.53 12.43
N LYS A 48 -8.27 11.45 12.63
CA LYS A 48 -7.31 11.53 11.51
C LYS A 48 -7.48 10.37 10.55
N SER A 49 -7.70 9.15 11.07
CA SER A 49 -7.99 7.95 10.26
C SER A 49 -9.25 8.13 9.42
N LEU A 50 -10.30 8.73 9.98
CA LEU A 50 -11.55 9.02 9.28
C LEU A 50 -11.33 10.01 8.13
N LEU A 51 -10.67 11.13 8.39
CA LEU A 51 -10.38 12.13 7.35
C LEU A 51 -9.49 11.54 6.26
N LEU A 52 -8.52 10.73 6.65
CA LEU A 52 -7.64 10.04 5.72
C LEU A 52 -8.41 9.04 4.85
N GLY A 53 -9.26 8.21 5.44
CA GLY A 53 -10.12 7.27 4.73
C GLY A 53 -11.05 7.96 3.72
N ALA A 54 -11.69 9.07 4.13
CA ALA A 54 -12.50 9.88 3.24
C ALA A 54 -11.66 10.47 2.09
N GLY A 55 -10.52 11.09 2.41
CA GLY A 55 -9.63 11.71 1.41
C GLY A 55 -9.08 10.71 0.40
N ILE A 56 -8.63 9.54 0.84
CA ILE A 56 -8.11 8.50 -0.06
C ILE A 56 -9.24 7.97 -0.95
N THR A 57 -10.41 7.66 -0.38
CA THR A 57 -11.55 7.17 -1.17
C THR A 57 -12.03 8.19 -2.20
N ILE A 58 -12.04 9.47 -1.86
CA ILE A 58 -12.27 10.56 -2.81
C ILE A 58 -11.22 10.55 -3.92
N ALA A 59 -9.95 10.38 -3.55
CA ALA A 59 -8.84 10.42 -4.51
C ALA A 59 -8.84 9.22 -5.47
N ILE A 60 -9.14 8.00 -4.99
CA ILE A 60 -9.15 6.78 -5.82
C ILE A 60 -10.54 6.44 -6.35
N GLN A 61 -11.60 7.10 -5.88
CA GLN A 61 -13.01 6.86 -6.27
C GLN A 61 -13.46 5.40 -6.09
N SER A 62 -12.88 4.68 -5.12
CA SER A 62 -13.19 3.27 -4.87
C SER A 62 -13.05 2.90 -3.38
N SER A 63 -14.18 2.74 -2.71
CA SER A 63 -14.23 2.23 -1.34
C SER A 63 -13.91 0.73 -1.26
N SER A 64 -14.23 -0.01 -2.31
CA SER A 64 -13.89 -1.44 -2.42
C SER A 64 -12.37 -1.65 -2.47
N ALA A 65 -11.65 -0.90 -3.32
CA ALA A 65 -10.19 -0.94 -3.37
C ALA A 65 -9.57 -0.56 -2.01
N MET A 66 -10.11 0.48 -1.34
CA MET A 66 -9.68 0.86 0.00
C MET A 66 -9.85 -0.29 1.00
N THR A 67 -11.00 -0.95 1.02
CA THR A 67 -11.26 -2.05 1.97
C THR A 67 -10.36 -3.25 1.68
N VAL A 68 -10.14 -3.62 0.41
CA VAL A 68 -9.21 -4.70 0.03
C VAL A 68 -7.79 -4.38 0.49
N MET A 69 -7.34 -3.15 0.29
CA MET A 69 -6.03 -2.68 0.76
C MET A 69 -5.91 -2.78 2.29
N LEU A 70 -6.94 -2.37 3.05
CA LEU A 70 -6.94 -2.50 4.51
C LEU A 70 -6.88 -3.97 4.96
N VAL A 71 -7.64 -4.87 4.30
CA VAL A 71 -7.56 -6.31 4.55
C VAL A 71 -6.15 -6.82 4.32
N GLY A 72 -5.51 -6.46 3.21
CA GLY A 72 -4.14 -6.84 2.89
C GLY A 72 -3.11 -6.29 3.91
N LEU A 73 -3.19 -4.99 4.27
CA LEU A 73 -2.29 -4.37 5.24
C LEU A 73 -2.41 -4.96 6.66
N VAL A 74 -3.60 -5.39 7.05
CA VAL A 74 -3.79 -6.11 8.33
C VAL A 74 -3.35 -7.56 8.22
N ASN A 75 -3.52 -8.20 7.06
CA ASN A 75 -3.06 -9.57 6.81
C ASN A 75 -1.54 -9.68 6.88
N SER A 76 -0.83 -8.71 6.32
CA SER A 76 0.63 -8.61 6.36
C SER A 76 1.18 -8.10 7.71
N GLY A 77 0.32 -7.73 8.66
CA GLY A 77 0.75 -7.21 9.97
C GLY A 77 1.25 -5.77 9.96
N VAL A 78 1.10 -5.06 8.84
CA VAL A 78 1.52 -3.65 8.66
C VAL A 78 0.63 -2.68 9.40
N MET A 79 -0.66 -3.02 9.55
CA MET A 79 -1.65 -2.24 10.29
C MET A 79 -2.37 -3.08 11.32
N GLU A 80 -2.71 -2.47 12.44
CA GLU A 80 -3.57 -3.07 13.45
C GLU A 80 -5.05 -2.87 13.11
N LEU A 81 -5.91 -3.81 13.56
CA LEU A 81 -7.35 -3.74 13.35
C LEU A 81 -7.96 -2.41 13.81
N GLY A 82 -7.56 -1.91 15.00
CA GLY A 82 -8.09 -0.66 15.55
C GLY A 82 -7.85 0.55 14.66
N GLN A 83 -6.73 0.56 13.93
CA GLN A 83 -6.36 1.64 13.02
C GLN A 83 -7.26 1.69 11.78
N THR A 84 -7.82 0.56 11.34
CA THR A 84 -8.65 0.46 10.13
C THR A 84 -10.06 1.01 10.32
N ILE A 85 -10.58 1.03 11.55
CA ILE A 85 -11.99 1.36 11.82
C ILE A 85 -12.34 2.78 11.36
N GLY A 86 -11.53 3.77 11.76
CA GLY A 86 -11.73 5.15 11.33
C GLY A 86 -11.60 5.30 9.80
N VAL A 87 -10.67 4.57 9.18
CA VAL A 87 -10.48 4.59 7.72
C VAL A 87 -11.70 4.03 6.99
N ILE A 88 -12.30 2.92 7.47
CA ILE A 88 -13.52 2.32 6.92
C ILE A 88 -14.70 3.31 7.00
N MET A 89 -14.89 3.93 8.17
CA MET A 89 -15.93 4.93 8.37
C MET A 89 -15.75 6.13 7.43
N GLY A 90 -14.52 6.63 7.31
CA GLY A 90 -14.17 7.71 6.39
C GLY A 90 -14.38 7.34 4.93
N SER A 91 -14.02 6.12 4.55
CA SER A 91 -14.21 5.61 3.19
C SER A 91 -15.70 5.63 2.77
N ASN A 92 -16.61 5.27 3.67
CA ASN A 92 -18.04 5.35 3.41
C ASN A 92 -18.51 6.79 3.15
N ILE A 93 -18.00 7.77 3.91
CA ILE A 93 -18.27 9.20 3.65
C ILE A 93 -17.67 9.61 2.30
N GLY A 94 -16.42 9.24 2.02
CA GLY A 94 -15.74 9.57 0.76
C GLY A 94 -16.47 9.08 -0.49
N THR A 95 -17.12 7.91 -0.40
CA THR A 95 -17.94 7.34 -1.49
C THR A 95 -19.13 8.24 -1.85
N THR A 96 -19.65 9.02 -0.90
CA THR A 96 -20.80 9.90 -1.17
C THR A 96 -20.49 11.01 -2.17
N LEU A 97 -19.22 11.41 -2.32
CA LEU A 97 -18.83 12.39 -3.33
C LEU A 97 -19.15 11.92 -4.75
N THR A 98 -19.02 10.62 -5.01
CA THR A 98 -19.40 10.05 -6.32
C THR A 98 -20.89 10.29 -6.61
N ALA A 99 -21.76 10.13 -5.61
CA ALA A 99 -23.19 10.39 -5.75
C ALA A 99 -23.47 11.88 -6.07
N TRP A 100 -22.70 12.81 -5.49
CA TRP A 100 -22.79 14.23 -5.82
C TRP A 100 -22.34 14.55 -7.24
N ILE A 101 -21.25 13.93 -7.70
CA ILE A 101 -20.78 14.08 -9.10
C ILE A 101 -21.86 13.59 -10.06
N LEU A 102 -22.45 12.43 -9.77
CA LEU A 102 -23.52 11.85 -10.60
C LEU A 102 -24.81 12.68 -10.56
N SER A 103 -25.12 13.34 -9.43
CA SER A 103 -26.32 14.17 -9.32
C SER A 103 -26.33 15.40 -10.21
N LEU A 104 -25.17 15.77 -10.78
CA LEU A 104 -25.08 16.86 -11.76
C LEU A 104 -25.87 16.57 -13.04
N THR A 105 -26.13 15.29 -13.37
CA THR A 105 -26.95 14.90 -14.54
C THR A 105 -28.41 15.27 -14.39
N GLY A 106 -28.93 15.40 -13.17
CA GLY A 106 -30.35 15.70 -12.87
C GLY A 106 -30.66 17.20 -12.67
N ILE A 107 -29.76 18.10 -12.99
CA ILE A 107 -29.98 19.54 -12.78
C ILE A 107 -30.76 20.12 -13.98
N GLU A 108 -32.00 20.55 -13.76
CA GLU A 108 -32.79 21.32 -14.73
C GLU A 108 -32.67 22.82 -14.41
N SER A 109 -32.27 23.62 -15.40
CA SER A 109 -32.18 25.07 -15.26
C SER A 109 -32.25 25.74 -16.65
N GLU A 110 -32.89 26.91 -16.72
CA GLU A 110 -32.92 27.77 -17.91
C GLU A 110 -31.65 28.61 -18.05
N SER A 111 -30.80 28.67 -17.03
CA SER A 111 -29.58 29.47 -17.06
C SER A 111 -28.51 28.83 -17.97
N ILE A 112 -27.93 29.62 -18.89
CA ILE A 112 -26.85 29.19 -19.79
C ILE A 112 -25.64 28.69 -18.99
N PHE A 113 -25.31 29.29 -17.85
CA PHE A 113 -24.19 28.88 -17.01
C PHE A 113 -24.45 27.48 -16.37
N VAL A 114 -25.66 27.22 -15.90
CA VAL A 114 -26.03 25.94 -15.31
C VAL A 114 -26.10 24.86 -16.41
N ASN A 115 -26.63 25.20 -17.59
CA ASN A 115 -26.64 24.29 -18.72
C ASN A 115 -25.22 23.94 -19.21
N LEU A 116 -24.26 24.85 -19.12
CA LEU A 116 -22.87 24.56 -19.43
C LEU A 116 -22.22 23.59 -18.42
N LEU A 117 -22.69 23.59 -17.18
CA LEU A 117 -22.24 22.68 -16.12
C LEU A 117 -22.91 21.29 -16.16
N LYS A 118 -23.91 21.09 -17.03
CA LYS A 118 -24.52 19.77 -17.22
C LYS A 118 -23.51 18.81 -17.84
N PRO A 119 -23.34 17.61 -17.29
CA PRO A 119 -22.43 16.59 -17.84
C PRO A 119 -22.63 16.29 -19.31
N GLU A 120 -23.85 16.31 -19.79
CA GLU A 120 -24.23 16.15 -21.20
C GLU A 120 -23.48 17.14 -22.13
N ASN A 121 -23.28 18.36 -21.65
CA ASN A 121 -22.71 19.45 -22.45
C ASN A 121 -21.19 19.53 -22.33
N PHE A 122 -20.61 19.28 -21.16
CA PHE A 122 -19.15 19.44 -20.97
C PHE A 122 -18.37 18.11 -21.09
N SER A 123 -19.00 16.95 -20.85
CA SER A 123 -18.29 15.66 -20.92
C SER A 123 -17.69 15.35 -22.32
N PRO A 124 -18.33 15.74 -23.46
CA PRO A 124 -17.68 15.60 -24.77
C PRO A 124 -16.41 16.42 -24.93
N LEU A 125 -16.37 17.64 -24.34
CA LEU A 125 -15.18 18.47 -24.36
C LEU A 125 -14.06 17.88 -23.49
N ILE A 126 -14.42 17.30 -22.34
CA ILE A 126 -13.49 16.56 -21.50
C ILE A 126 -12.96 15.33 -22.23
N ALA A 127 -13.81 14.59 -22.94
CA ALA A 127 -13.39 13.45 -23.76
C ALA A 127 -12.39 13.85 -24.84
N LEU A 128 -12.67 14.94 -25.56
CA LEU A 128 -11.77 15.48 -26.58
C LEU A 128 -10.41 15.88 -25.99
N ALA A 129 -10.41 16.63 -24.88
CA ALA A 129 -9.17 16.99 -24.18
C ALA A 129 -8.43 15.75 -23.66
N GLY A 130 -9.17 14.78 -23.14
CA GLY A 130 -8.63 13.50 -22.66
C GLY A 130 -7.92 12.73 -23.76
N ILE A 131 -8.55 12.55 -24.93
CA ILE A 131 -7.94 11.80 -26.04
C ILE A 131 -6.72 12.54 -26.60
N LEU A 132 -6.76 13.87 -26.68
CA LEU A 132 -5.61 14.67 -27.11
C LEU A 132 -4.42 14.51 -26.15
N LEU A 133 -4.65 14.45 -24.84
CA LEU A 133 -3.60 14.18 -23.86
C LEU A 133 -3.04 12.75 -23.97
N ILE A 134 -3.89 11.75 -24.24
CA ILE A 134 -3.47 10.34 -24.40
C ILE A 134 -2.59 10.20 -25.66
N MET A 135 -3.00 10.76 -26.78
CA MET A 135 -2.34 10.59 -28.06
C MET A 135 -1.16 11.57 -28.25
N GLY A 136 -1.29 12.82 -27.80
CA GLY A 136 -0.32 13.88 -28.06
C GLY A 136 0.83 13.97 -27.05
N SER A 137 0.72 13.34 -25.86
CA SER A 137 1.74 13.48 -24.82
C SER A 137 2.69 12.29 -24.74
N LYS A 138 3.99 12.57 -24.69
CA LYS A 138 5.03 11.58 -24.37
C LYS A 138 5.17 11.32 -22.86
N ARG A 139 4.66 12.23 -22.01
CA ARG A 139 4.77 12.13 -20.55
C ARG A 139 3.65 11.24 -19.99
N GLN A 140 4.01 10.14 -19.31
CA GLN A 140 3.07 9.17 -18.76
C GLN A 140 2.01 9.83 -17.86
N ARG A 141 2.41 10.74 -16.97
CA ARG A 141 1.49 11.45 -16.06
C ARG A 141 0.38 12.22 -16.81
N ARG A 142 0.69 12.84 -17.96
CA ARG A 142 -0.31 13.53 -18.79
C ARG A 142 -1.26 12.54 -19.47
N ARG A 143 -0.74 11.39 -19.89
CA ARG A 143 -1.56 10.31 -20.46
C ARG A 143 -2.51 9.73 -19.41
N ASP A 144 -2.08 9.59 -18.17
CA ASP A 144 -2.93 9.09 -17.07
C ASP A 144 -4.01 10.12 -16.72
N VAL A 145 -3.71 11.44 -16.73
CA VAL A 145 -4.73 12.50 -16.64
C VAL A 145 -5.73 12.40 -17.80
N GLY A 146 -5.25 12.20 -19.03
CA GLY A 146 -6.11 11.99 -20.19
C GLY A 146 -7.05 10.77 -20.03
N ARG A 147 -6.55 9.68 -19.45
CA ARG A 147 -7.37 8.49 -19.14
C ARG A 147 -8.44 8.77 -18.08
N ILE A 148 -8.12 9.56 -17.06
CA ILE A 148 -9.09 10.00 -16.05
C ILE A 148 -10.20 10.81 -16.71
N MET A 149 -9.84 11.76 -17.55
CA MET A 149 -10.81 12.60 -18.28
C MET A 149 -11.69 11.77 -19.22
N MET A 150 -11.11 10.84 -19.95
CA MET A 150 -11.85 9.91 -20.84
C MET A 150 -12.75 9.00 -20.02
N GLY A 151 -12.25 8.41 -18.91
CA GLY A 151 -13.04 7.57 -18.01
C GLY A 151 -14.24 8.31 -17.43
N PHE A 152 -14.06 9.57 -17.01
CA PHE A 152 -15.15 10.44 -16.55
C PHE A 152 -16.20 10.67 -17.65
N ALA A 153 -15.79 11.00 -18.87
CA ALA A 153 -16.71 11.24 -19.97
C ALA A 153 -17.53 9.99 -20.34
N VAL A 154 -16.88 8.82 -20.39
CA VAL A 154 -17.55 7.55 -20.67
C VAL A 154 -18.52 7.19 -19.55
N LEU A 155 -18.17 7.44 -18.29
CA LEU A 155 -19.03 7.23 -17.14
C LEU A 155 -20.30 8.10 -17.24
N MET A 156 -20.16 9.39 -17.56
CA MET A 156 -21.28 10.32 -17.70
C MET A 156 -22.19 9.94 -18.87
N TYR A 157 -21.61 9.53 -19.99
CA TYR A 157 -22.37 9.01 -21.12
C TYR A 157 -23.16 7.74 -20.76
N GLY A 158 -22.54 6.84 -19.99
CA GLY A 158 -23.23 5.64 -19.47
C GLY A 158 -24.41 6.01 -18.57
N MET A 159 -24.27 7.03 -17.72
CA MET A 159 -25.36 7.54 -16.88
C MET A 159 -26.52 8.11 -17.70
N GLU A 160 -26.22 8.89 -18.73
CA GLU A 160 -27.21 9.45 -19.67
C GLU A 160 -28.01 8.35 -20.38
N LEU A 161 -27.31 7.32 -20.90
CA LEU A 161 -27.96 6.17 -21.52
C LEU A 161 -28.89 5.43 -20.54
N MET A 162 -28.46 5.21 -19.28
CA MET A 162 -29.30 4.60 -18.27
C MET A 162 -30.55 5.43 -17.97
N SER A 163 -30.39 6.74 -17.80
CA SER A 163 -31.52 7.65 -17.54
C SER A 163 -32.52 7.66 -18.69
N GLY A 164 -32.04 7.73 -19.93
CA GLY A 164 -32.89 7.66 -21.12
C GLY A 164 -33.63 6.31 -21.26
N ALA A 165 -32.95 5.21 -20.94
CA ALA A 165 -33.54 3.87 -21.01
C ALA A 165 -34.66 3.64 -20.00
N VAL A 166 -34.59 4.25 -18.79
CA VAL A 166 -35.62 4.10 -17.74
C VAL A 166 -36.73 5.14 -17.81
N SER A 167 -36.55 6.24 -18.54
CA SER A 167 -37.54 7.32 -18.67
C SER A 167 -38.93 6.82 -19.06
N PRO A 168 -39.13 5.87 -20.03
CA PRO A 168 -40.45 5.36 -20.38
C PRO A 168 -41.13 4.58 -19.25
N LEU A 169 -40.43 4.14 -18.21
CA LEU A 169 -41.01 3.45 -17.06
C LEU A 169 -41.96 4.33 -16.25
N ALA A 170 -41.71 5.65 -16.24
CA ALA A 170 -42.57 6.61 -15.53
C ALA A 170 -44.04 6.53 -15.93
N GLU A 171 -44.29 6.21 -17.21
CA GLU A 171 -45.65 6.13 -17.80
C GLU A 171 -46.32 4.75 -17.67
N MET A 172 -45.60 3.75 -17.09
CA MET A 172 -46.12 2.37 -17.01
C MET A 172 -46.84 2.10 -15.66
N PRO A 173 -48.17 1.83 -15.64
CA PRO A 173 -48.91 1.53 -14.41
C PRO A 173 -48.37 0.32 -13.64
N GLN A 174 -47.86 -0.71 -14.38
CA GLN A 174 -47.28 -1.90 -13.76
C GLN A 174 -45.99 -1.56 -12.96
N PHE A 175 -45.18 -0.60 -13.43
CA PHE A 175 -44.02 -0.13 -12.74
C PHE A 175 -44.38 0.63 -11.46
N ALA A 176 -45.37 1.51 -11.53
CA ALA A 176 -45.90 2.19 -10.33
C ALA A 176 -46.43 1.19 -9.29
N GLY A 177 -47.09 0.11 -9.73
CA GLY A 177 -47.56 -0.98 -8.87
C GLY A 177 -46.39 -1.75 -8.22
N LEU A 178 -45.30 -2.01 -8.94
CA LEU A 178 -44.11 -2.66 -8.41
C LEU A 178 -43.40 -1.75 -7.36
N LEU A 179 -43.35 -0.45 -7.62
CA LEU A 179 -42.74 0.52 -6.69
C LEU A 179 -43.47 0.59 -5.34
N THR A 180 -44.77 0.30 -5.30
CA THR A 180 -45.52 0.29 -4.01
C THR A 180 -45.00 -0.77 -3.05
N ALA A 181 -44.40 -1.88 -3.54
CA ALA A 181 -43.76 -2.88 -2.71
C ALA A 181 -42.55 -2.30 -1.94
N PHE A 182 -41.83 -1.34 -2.53
CA PHE A 182 -40.65 -0.70 -1.92
C PHE A 182 -41.03 0.35 -0.84
N ARG A 183 -42.31 0.59 -0.59
CA ARG A 183 -42.76 1.34 0.60
C ARG A 183 -42.46 0.57 1.90
N ASN A 184 -42.26 -0.75 1.83
CA ASN A 184 -41.78 -1.51 2.98
C ASN A 184 -40.29 -1.27 3.18
N PRO A 185 -39.84 -0.65 4.30
CA PRO A 185 -38.44 -0.31 4.51
C PRO A 185 -37.51 -1.51 4.51
N LEU A 186 -37.94 -2.64 5.07
CA LEU A 186 -37.12 -3.86 5.12
C LEU A 186 -36.88 -4.43 3.72
N LEU A 187 -37.91 -4.38 2.85
CA LEU A 187 -37.77 -4.81 1.46
C LEU A 187 -36.84 -3.87 0.68
N GLY A 188 -36.94 -2.55 0.91
CA GLY A 188 -36.04 -1.56 0.32
C GLY A 188 -34.59 -1.82 0.70
N VAL A 189 -34.29 -2.07 1.97
CA VAL A 189 -32.94 -2.44 2.44
C VAL A 189 -32.46 -3.75 1.80
N LEU A 190 -33.31 -4.77 1.76
CA LEU A 190 -32.95 -6.07 1.16
C LEU A 190 -32.59 -5.92 -0.32
N VAL A 191 -33.42 -5.21 -1.08
CA VAL A 191 -33.19 -4.98 -2.52
C VAL A 191 -31.90 -4.17 -2.74
N GLY A 192 -31.68 -3.09 -1.98
CA GLY A 192 -30.44 -2.30 -2.05
C GLY A 192 -29.21 -3.16 -1.74
N ALA A 193 -29.29 -4.00 -0.70
CA ALA A 193 -28.18 -4.86 -0.29
C ALA A 193 -27.87 -5.95 -1.34
N VAL A 194 -28.89 -6.68 -1.82
CA VAL A 194 -28.70 -7.75 -2.82
C VAL A 194 -28.20 -7.18 -4.13
N PHE A 195 -28.80 -6.10 -4.61
CA PHE A 195 -28.44 -5.46 -5.87
C PHE A 195 -27.00 -4.96 -5.86
N THR A 196 -26.59 -4.23 -4.82
CA THR A 196 -25.21 -3.75 -4.68
C THR A 196 -24.23 -4.91 -4.46
N GLY A 197 -24.64 -5.94 -3.71
CA GLY A 197 -23.83 -7.14 -3.51
C GLY A 197 -23.52 -7.91 -4.81
N ILE A 198 -24.48 -7.96 -5.75
CA ILE A 198 -24.31 -8.58 -7.07
C ILE A 198 -23.38 -7.71 -7.94
N ILE A 199 -23.64 -6.42 -8.03
CA ILE A 199 -22.86 -5.48 -8.86
C ILE A 199 -21.46 -5.23 -8.27
N GLN A 200 -21.29 -5.35 -6.94
CA GLN A 200 -20.06 -5.06 -6.18
C GLN A 200 -19.57 -3.60 -6.34
N SER A 201 -20.47 -2.70 -6.72
CA SER A 201 -20.21 -1.27 -6.88
C SER A 201 -21.36 -0.44 -6.32
N SER A 202 -21.12 0.22 -5.18
CA SER A 202 -22.10 1.14 -4.60
C SER A 202 -22.35 2.35 -5.49
N ALA A 203 -21.31 2.86 -6.17
CA ALA A 203 -21.44 3.99 -7.09
C ALA A 203 -22.37 3.63 -8.26
N ALA A 204 -22.25 2.43 -8.85
CA ALA A 204 -23.15 1.96 -9.91
C ALA A 204 -24.58 1.77 -9.39
N SER A 205 -24.74 1.22 -8.19
CA SER A 205 -26.06 1.02 -7.58
C SER A 205 -26.76 2.36 -7.30
N VAL A 206 -26.02 3.34 -6.78
CA VAL A 206 -26.54 4.71 -6.59
C VAL A 206 -26.87 5.37 -7.92
N ALA A 207 -26.03 5.22 -8.94
CA ALA A 207 -26.29 5.76 -10.28
C ALA A 207 -27.62 5.25 -10.87
N ILE A 208 -27.88 3.95 -10.76
CA ILE A 208 -29.16 3.34 -11.21
C ILE A 208 -30.33 3.90 -10.42
N LEU A 209 -30.19 4.06 -9.08
CA LEU A 209 -31.24 4.64 -8.27
C LEU A 209 -31.49 6.11 -8.64
N GLN A 210 -30.44 6.89 -8.93
CA GLN A 210 -30.55 8.26 -9.42
C GLN A 210 -31.21 8.33 -10.81
N ALA A 211 -30.86 7.43 -11.72
CA ALA A 211 -31.49 7.32 -13.02
C ALA A 211 -33.00 7.01 -12.89
N LEU A 212 -33.37 6.06 -12.02
CA LEU A 212 -34.77 5.75 -11.73
C LEU A 212 -35.50 6.94 -11.07
N ALA A 213 -34.85 7.69 -10.20
CA ALA A 213 -35.43 8.86 -9.55
C ALA A 213 -35.77 9.98 -10.54
N MET A 214 -35.04 10.08 -11.65
CA MET A 214 -35.34 11.05 -12.72
C MET A 214 -36.67 10.76 -13.44
N THR A 215 -37.24 9.54 -13.28
CA THR A 215 -38.61 9.26 -13.76
C THR A 215 -39.71 9.99 -12.97
N GLY A 216 -39.36 10.61 -11.83
CA GLY A 216 -40.31 11.25 -10.91
C GLY A 216 -41.21 10.26 -10.14
N SER A 217 -40.95 8.95 -10.23
CA SER A 217 -41.76 7.90 -9.59
C SER A 217 -41.23 7.42 -8.24
N ILE A 218 -40.01 7.79 -7.88
CA ILE A 218 -39.35 7.40 -6.62
C ILE A 218 -39.57 8.47 -5.57
N THR A 219 -40.02 8.07 -4.37
CA THR A 219 -40.17 8.97 -3.22
C THR A 219 -39.01 8.82 -2.23
N TYR A 220 -38.86 9.79 -1.29
CA TYR A 220 -37.88 9.69 -0.21
C TYR A 220 -38.10 8.43 0.64
N GLY A 221 -39.37 8.07 0.92
CA GLY A 221 -39.70 6.86 1.66
C GLY A 221 -39.25 5.56 1.02
N MET A 222 -39.11 5.53 -0.32
CA MET A 222 -38.57 4.37 -1.06
C MET A 222 -37.04 4.45 -1.16
N ALA A 223 -36.47 5.63 -1.44
CA ALA A 223 -35.05 5.79 -1.71
C ALA A 223 -34.19 5.58 -0.47
N ILE A 224 -34.60 6.11 0.69
CA ILE A 224 -33.82 6.06 1.93
C ILE A 224 -33.48 4.62 2.33
N PRO A 225 -34.42 3.66 2.44
CA PRO A 225 -34.07 2.29 2.81
C PRO A 225 -33.23 1.57 1.74
N ILE A 226 -33.43 1.87 0.46
CA ILE A 226 -32.61 1.32 -0.61
C ILE A 226 -31.16 1.79 -0.45
N ILE A 227 -30.92 3.08 -0.18
CA ILE A 227 -29.58 3.65 0.08
C ILE A 227 -28.92 2.98 1.29
N MET A 228 -29.65 2.77 2.37
CA MET A 228 -29.15 2.04 3.54
C MET A 228 -28.73 0.62 3.19
N GLY A 229 -29.54 -0.07 2.39
CA GLY A 229 -29.23 -1.41 1.88
C GLY A 229 -28.01 -1.44 0.97
N GLN A 230 -27.85 -0.45 0.10
CA GLN A 230 -26.68 -0.34 -0.80
C GLN A 230 -25.36 -0.29 0.00
N ASN A 231 -25.33 0.37 1.15
CA ASN A 231 -24.15 0.39 2.03
C ASN A 231 -23.85 -1.01 2.62
N ILE A 232 -24.88 -1.79 2.99
CA ILE A 232 -24.69 -3.19 3.43
C ILE A 232 -24.16 -4.03 2.27
N GLY A 233 -24.71 -3.88 1.07
CA GLY A 233 -24.28 -4.61 -0.12
C GLY A 233 -22.81 -4.39 -0.49
N THR A 234 -22.28 -3.21 -0.23
CA THR A 234 -20.86 -2.89 -0.45
C THR A 234 -19.92 -3.79 0.38
N CYS A 235 -20.40 -4.32 1.52
CA CYS A 235 -19.60 -5.19 2.38
C CYS A 235 -19.28 -6.56 1.75
N VAL A 236 -19.98 -6.96 0.70
CA VAL A 236 -19.74 -8.24 -0.01
C VAL A 236 -18.31 -8.28 -0.57
N THR A 237 -17.77 -7.16 -1.04
CA THR A 237 -16.37 -7.08 -1.53
C THR A 237 -15.37 -7.35 -0.41
N ALA A 238 -15.63 -6.83 0.79
CA ALA A 238 -14.80 -7.10 1.97
C ALA A 238 -14.88 -8.57 2.40
N LEU A 239 -16.07 -9.19 2.33
CA LEU A 239 -16.26 -10.62 2.62
C LEU A 239 -15.45 -11.50 1.65
N ILE A 240 -15.58 -11.25 0.35
CA ILE A 240 -14.87 -12.01 -0.69
C ILE A 240 -13.36 -11.85 -0.48
N SER A 241 -12.88 -10.64 -0.20
CA SER A 241 -11.46 -10.37 0.05
C SER A 241 -10.93 -10.99 1.34
N SER A 242 -11.82 -11.38 2.25
CA SER A 242 -11.44 -12.03 3.51
C SER A 242 -11.33 -13.56 3.41
N ILE A 243 -11.59 -14.14 2.24
CA ILE A 243 -11.45 -15.58 2.01
C ILE A 243 -9.95 -15.92 1.89
N GLY A 244 -9.49 -16.88 2.67
CA GLY A 244 -8.09 -17.34 2.62
C GLY A 244 -7.09 -16.52 3.44
N VAL A 245 -7.47 -15.34 3.98
CA VAL A 245 -6.58 -14.49 4.78
C VAL A 245 -6.56 -14.88 6.27
N ASN A 246 -5.61 -14.31 7.01
CA ASN A 246 -5.51 -14.51 8.45
C ASN A 246 -6.72 -13.93 9.22
N ARG A 247 -6.85 -14.30 10.50
CA ARG A 247 -8.01 -13.94 11.32
C ARG A 247 -8.13 -12.43 11.59
N ASN A 248 -7.01 -11.72 11.71
CA ASN A 248 -7.02 -10.27 11.91
C ASN A 248 -7.56 -9.55 10.67
N ALA A 249 -7.18 -10.00 9.49
CA ALA A 249 -7.69 -9.48 8.22
C ALA A 249 -9.20 -9.80 8.04
N LYS A 250 -9.68 -10.99 8.44
CA LYS A 250 -11.12 -11.29 8.48
C LYS A 250 -11.91 -10.35 9.38
N ARG A 251 -11.31 -9.93 10.50
CA ARG A 251 -11.93 -8.96 11.42
C ARG A 251 -12.17 -7.60 10.77
N VAL A 252 -11.36 -7.19 9.79
CA VAL A 252 -11.59 -5.95 9.02
C VAL A 252 -12.93 -6.02 8.26
N ALA A 253 -13.20 -7.14 7.58
CA ALA A 253 -14.49 -7.36 6.91
C ALA A 253 -15.66 -7.37 7.91
N VAL A 254 -15.48 -8.02 9.05
CA VAL A 254 -16.51 -8.04 10.13
C VAL A 254 -16.77 -6.65 10.67
N VAL A 255 -15.76 -5.80 10.86
CA VAL A 255 -15.93 -4.39 11.26
C VAL A 255 -16.75 -3.65 10.21
N HIS A 256 -16.43 -3.78 8.92
CA HIS A 256 -17.14 -3.10 7.84
C HIS A 256 -18.62 -3.50 7.79
N ILE A 257 -18.90 -4.81 7.89
CA ILE A 257 -20.28 -5.32 7.93
C ILE A 257 -21.00 -4.82 9.18
N SER A 258 -20.39 -4.94 10.35
CA SER A 258 -21.01 -4.54 11.62
C SER A 258 -21.34 -3.05 11.63
N PHE A 259 -20.43 -2.21 11.11
CA PHE A 259 -20.67 -0.77 11.01
C PHE A 259 -21.90 -0.47 10.16
N ASN A 260 -22.00 -1.05 8.95
CA ASN A 260 -23.12 -0.79 8.05
C ASN A 260 -24.44 -1.41 8.55
N VAL A 261 -24.40 -2.63 9.10
CA VAL A 261 -25.61 -3.29 9.63
C VAL A 261 -26.14 -2.58 10.87
N ILE A 262 -25.29 -2.25 11.84
CA ILE A 262 -25.68 -1.52 13.05
C ILE A 262 -26.19 -0.13 12.67
N GLY A 263 -25.46 0.59 11.81
CA GLY A 263 -25.84 1.92 11.33
C GLY A 263 -27.21 1.91 10.65
N THR A 264 -27.44 0.96 9.73
CA THR A 264 -28.72 0.78 9.06
C THR A 264 -29.83 0.46 10.06
N THR A 265 -29.60 -0.47 10.99
CA THR A 265 -30.61 -0.87 11.99
C THR A 265 -31.02 0.30 12.86
N VAL A 266 -30.03 1.05 13.38
CA VAL A 266 -30.31 2.23 14.24
C VAL A 266 -31.01 3.32 13.43
N CYS A 267 -30.57 3.61 12.21
CA CYS A 267 -31.22 4.60 11.35
C CYS A 267 -32.66 4.20 11.01
N LEU A 268 -32.92 2.92 10.68
CA LEU A 268 -34.28 2.44 10.43
C LEU A 268 -35.20 2.67 11.67
N ILE A 269 -34.72 2.28 12.86
CA ILE A 269 -35.49 2.43 14.08
C ILE A 269 -35.76 3.90 14.37
N LEU A 270 -34.74 4.76 14.31
CA LEU A 270 -34.89 6.19 14.63
C LEU A 270 -35.74 6.92 13.58
N PHE A 271 -35.48 6.64 12.29
CA PHE A 271 -36.12 7.36 11.20
C PHE A 271 -37.58 6.94 11.03
N TYR A 272 -37.87 5.64 10.93
CA TYR A 272 -39.23 5.15 10.76
C TYR A 272 -40.00 5.15 12.08
N GLY A 273 -39.33 5.00 13.23
CA GLY A 273 -39.95 5.24 14.54
C GLY A 273 -40.34 6.70 14.73
N GLY A 274 -39.48 7.62 14.25
CA GLY A 274 -39.81 9.05 14.22
C GLY A 274 -40.97 9.36 13.26
N ASP A 275 -40.95 8.76 12.05
CA ASP A 275 -42.05 8.93 11.10
C ASP A 275 -43.39 8.46 11.64
N LEU A 276 -43.43 7.34 12.35
CA LEU A 276 -44.62 6.83 13.00
C LEU A 276 -45.21 7.83 14.04
N LEU A 277 -44.35 8.62 14.70
CA LEU A 277 -44.73 9.59 15.70
C LEU A 277 -45.07 10.96 15.10
N PHE A 278 -44.28 11.43 14.14
CA PHE A 278 -44.35 12.80 13.61
C PHE A 278 -44.94 12.91 12.21
N HIS A 279 -45.18 11.79 11.52
CA HIS A 279 -45.73 11.71 10.16
C HIS A 279 -44.98 12.65 9.18
N PHE A 280 -43.75 12.33 8.84
CA PHE A 280 -42.89 13.16 8.00
C PHE A 280 -43.45 13.30 6.57
N ALA A 281 -44.06 14.45 6.27
CA ALA A 281 -44.71 14.74 4.99
C ALA A 281 -43.75 14.57 3.78
N PHE A 282 -42.43 14.78 3.96
CA PHE A 282 -41.46 14.63 2.88
C PHE A 282 -41.26 13.19 2.43
N MET A 283 -41.71 12.18 3.18
CA MET A 283 -41.59 10.76 2.81
C MET A 283 -42.31 10.44 1.49
N ASP A 284 -43.41 11.13 1.23
CA ASP A 284 -44.20 10.99 0.01
C ASP A 284 -43.74 11.91 -1.14
N TRP A 285 -42.80 12.83 -0.88
CA TRP A 285 -42.28 13.71 -1.93
C TRP A 285 -41.36 12.91 -2.88
N THR A 286 -41.44 13.26 -4.17
CA THR A 286 -40.52 12.68 -5.16
C THR A 286 -39.09 13.12 -4.86
N VAL A 287 -38.16 12.18 -5.00
CA VAL A 287 -36.72 12.43 -4.82
C VAL A 287 -36.05 12.53 -6.18
N GLY A 288 -35.23 13.54 -6.36
CA GLY A 288 -34.33 13.67 -7.50
C GLY A 288 -32.91 13.16 -7.20
N ALA A 289 -32.04 13.20 -8.20
CA ALA A 289 -30.64 12.75 -8.09
C ALA A 289 -29.87 13.47 -6.96
N VAL A 290 -30.08 14.78 -6.79
CA VAL A 290 -29.51 15.58 -5.69
C VAL A 290 -30.02 15.11 -4.32
N GLY A 291 -31.32 14.83 -4.19
CA GLY A 291 -31.92 14.31 -2.96
C GLY A 291 -31.33 12.95 -2.56
N ILE A 292 -31.07 12.07 -3.52
CA ILE A 292 -30.40 10.78 -3.28
C ILE A 292 -28.97 10.99 -2.78
N ALA A 293 -28.19 11.88 -3.41
CA ALA A 293 -26.84 12.21 -2.98
C ALA A 293 -26.82 12.78 -1.55
N PHE A 294 -27.80 13.65 -1.22
CA PHE A 294 -27.98 14.20 0.11
C PHE A 294 -28.30 13.11 1.14
N CYS A 295 -29.29 12.25 0.88
CA CYS A 295 -29.66 11.15 1.77
C CYS A 295 -28.48 10.18 1.99
N HIS A 296 -27.73 9.87 0.94
CA HIS A 296 -26.54 9.02 1.03
C HIS A 296 -25.47 9.65 1.93
N THR A 297 -25.21 10.95 1.79
CA THR A 297 -24.27 11.68 2.63
C THR A 297 -24.76 11.76 4.07
N ALA A 298 -26.03 12.16 4.27
CA ALA A 298 -26.63 12.31 5.60
C ALA A 298 -26.58 10.98 6.37
N PHE A 299 -26.91 9.86 5.72
CA PHE A 299 -26.84 8.52 6.32
C PHE A 299 -25.40 8.16 6.75
N ASN A 300 -24.42 8.30 5.85
CA ASN A 300 -23.04 7.92 6.15
C ASN A 300 -22.40 8.81 7.21
N VAL A 301 -22.65 10.12 7.17
CA VAL A 301 -22.16 11.08 8.18
C VAL A 301 -22.81 10.81 9.53
N PHE A 302 -24.13 10.64 9.57
CA PHE A 302 -24.87 10.34 10.81
C PHE A 302 -24.39 9.03 11.44
N THR A 303 -24.30 7.95 10.65
CA THR A 303 -23.83 6.65 11.13
C THR A 303 -22.39 6.74 11.65
N THR A 304 -21.54 7.51 10.98
CA THR A 304 -20.16 7.74 11.42
C THR A 304 -20.09 8.50 12.73
N ILE A 305 -20.83 9.60 12.88
CA ILE A 305 -20.90 10.39 14.14
C ILE A 305 -21.41 9.51 15.27
N LEU A 306 -22.43 8.69 15.01
CA LEU A 306 -23.01 7.79 16.00
C LEU A 306 -22.04 6.70 16.45
N LEU A 307 -21.30 6.05 15.52
CA LEU A 307 -20.51 4.87 15.80
C LEU A 307 -19.02 5.15 16.03
N LEU A 308 -18.49 6.31 15.67
CA LEU A 308 -17.08 6.66 15.89
C LEU A 308 -16.67 6.59 17.37
N PRO A 309 -17.47 7.08 18.34
CA PRO A 309 -17.15 6.92 19.76
C PRO A 309 -17.12 5.45 20.22
N PHE A 310 -17.80 4.57 19.50
CA PHE A 310 -17.88 3.13 19.78
C PHE A 310 -16.90 2.28 18.96
N SER A 311 -15.87 2.87 18.35
CA SER A 311 -14.88 2.17 17.55
C SER A 311 -14.22 1.00 18.30
N ARG A 312 -13.88 1.19 19.60
CA ARG A 312 -13.36 0.11 20.46
C ARG A 312 -14.34 -1.03 20.68
N GLN A 313 -15.64 -0.74 20.74
CA GLN A 313 -16.69 -1.76 20.88
C GLN A 313 -16.87 -2.56 19.58
N LEU A 314 -16.79 -1.89 18.42
CA LEU A 314 -16.77 -2.55 17.11
C LEU A 314 -15.56 -3.48 16.97
N GLU A 315 -14.38 -3.05 17.42
CA GLU A 315 -13.18 -3.90 17.48
C GLU A 315 -13.41 -5.14 18.37
N LYS A 316 -13.93 -4.93 19.58
CA LYS A 316 -14.24 -6.04 20.51
C LYS A 316 -15.27 -7.00 19.91
N LEU A 317 -16.28 -6.49 19.20
CA LEU A 317 -17.28 -7.30 18.51
C LEU A 317 -16.61 -8.16 17.43
N ALA A 318 -15.77 -7.58 16.58
CA ALA A 318 -15.04 -8.30 15.54
C ALA A 318 -14.13 -9.38 16.14
N ARG A 319 -13.43 -9.10 17.24
CA ARG A 319 -12.59 -10.06 17.96
C ARG A 319 -13.40 -11.21 18.58
N ARG A 320 -14.65 -10.96 19.01
CA ARG A 320 -15.56 -12.00 19.55
C ARG A 320 -16.12 -12.90 18.45
N LEU A 321 -16.47 -12.32 17.29
CA LEU A 321 -17.03 -13.08 16.17
C LEU A 321 -15.97 -13.92 15.46
N VAL A 322 -14.73 -13.42 15.38
CA VAL A 322 -13.59 -14.13 14.81
C VAL A 322 -12.59 -14.42 15.93
N ARG A 323 -12.74 -15.59 16.59
CA ARG A 323 -11.88 -16.01 17.72
C ARG A 323 -10.49 -16.44 17.24
N THR A 324 -9.46 -16.18 18.06
CA THR A 324 -8.09 -16.65 17.85
C THR A 324 -7.92 -18.03 18.50
N GLU A 325 -7.34 -18.98 17.81
CA GLU A 325 -6.57 -20.07 18.38
C GLU A 325 -5.10 -19.69 18.23
N ASP A 326 -4.27 -20.07 19.23
CA ASP A 326 -2.93 -19.58 19.43
C ASP A 326 -2.03 -19.57 18.20
N ALA A 327 -1.18 -18.57 18.18
CA ALA A 327 -0.21 -18.25 17.18
C ALA A 327 0.72 -19.43 16.85
N ARG A 328 0.57 -19.99 15.68
CA ARG A 328 1.76 -20.28 14.91
C ARG A 328 2.14 -18.95 14.26
N GLU A 329 3.35 -18.48 14.50
CA GLU A 329 4.01 -17.47 13.71
C GLU A 329 4.02 -17.96 12.25
N SER A 330 2.91 -17.78 11.57
CA SER A 330 2.90 -17.88 10.13
C SER A 330 3.63 -16.63 9.69
N PHE A 331 4.83 -16.81 9.18
CA PHE A 331 5.46 -15.81 8.33
C PHE A 331 4.41 -15.36 7.32
N ALA A 332 3.74 -14.24 7.60
CA ALA A 332 2.76 -13.64 6.71
C ALA A 332 3.53 -12.96 5.59
N PHE A 333 4.12 -13.81 4.72
CA PHE A 333 4.84 -13.36 3.54
C PHE A 333 3.83 -12.79 2.55
N LEU A 334 4.11 -11.59 2.11
CA LEU A 334 3.60 -10.86 0.95
C LEU A 334 2.24 -11.37 0.43
N ASP A 335 1.18 -10.65 0.82
CA ASP A 335 -0.18 -11.07 0.53
C ASP A 335 -0.51 -10.91 -0.98
N PRO A 336 -0.89 -11.99 -1.70
CA PRO A 336 -1.34 -11.89 -3.08
C PRO A 336 -2.52 -10.93 -3.29
N LEU A 337 -3.31 -10.64 -2.25
CA LEU A 337 -4.39 -9.64 -2.32
C LEU A 337 -3.86 -8.23 -2.56
N LEU A 338 -2.64 -7.91 -2.10
CA LEU A 338 -2.01 -6.61 -2.35
C LEU A 338 -1.65 -6.41 -3.82
N LEU A 339 -1.54 -7.46 -4.62
CA LEU A 339 -1.35 -7.35 -6.08
C LEU A 339 -2.52 -6.62 -6.77
N ARG A 340 -3.71 -6.61 -6.14
CA ARG A 340 -4.85 -5.80 -6.62
C ARG A 340 -4.64 -4.30 -6.42
N THR A 341 -3.74 -3.93 -5.51
CA THR A 341 -3.32 -2.55 -5.23
C THR A 341 -1.79 -2.45 -5.34
N PRO A 342 -1.24 -2.38 -6.56
CA PRO A 342 0.20 -2.56 -6.80
C PRO A 342 1.10 -1.61 -6.02
N GLY A 343 0.67 -0.37 -5.78
CA GLY A 343 1.41 0.59 -4.93
C GLY A 343 1.54 0.13 -3.47
N ALA A 344 0.50 -0.54 -2.94
CA ALA A 344 0.55 -1.13 -1.59
C ALA A 344 1.50 -2.34 -1.55
N ALA A 345 1.47 -3.19 -2.59
CA ALA A 345 2.38 -4.31 -2.73
C ALA A 345 3.86 -3.86 -2.74
N VAL A 346 4.18 -2.80 -3.48
CA VAL A 346 5.54 -2.22 -3.53
C VAL A 346 5.98 -1.70 -2.17
N SER A 347 5.11 -0.96 -1.47
CA SER A 347 5.48 -0.41 -0.16
C SER A 347 5.65 -1.50 0.91
N GLU A 348 4.86 -2.58 0.86
CA GLU A 348 5.07 -3.74 1.75
C GLU A 348 6.38 -4.46 1.42
N SER A 349 6.71 -4.60 0.14
CA SER A 349 8.00 -5.13 -0.30
C SER A 349 9.19 -4.31 0.23
N VAL A 350 9.09 -2.97 0.25
CA VAL A 350 10.11 -2.09 0.88
C VAL A 350 10.27 -2.40 2.37
N SER A 351 9.15 -2.55 3.08
CA SER A 351 9.17 -2.88 4.51
C SER A 351 9.81 -4.24 4.78
N MET A 352 9.51 -5.24 3.92
CA MET A 352 10.05 -6.59 4.03
C MET A 352 11.55 -6.63 3.73
N ALA A 353 12.00 -5.95 2.67
CA ALA A 353 13.42 -5.82 2.34
C ALA A 353 14.19 -5.10 3.47
N GLY A 354 13.59 -4.09 4.12
CA GLY A 354 14.17 -3.45 5.29
C GLY A 354 14.33 -4.40 6.49
N ARG A 355 13.36 -5.30 6.72
CA ARG A 355 13.47 -6.36 7.75
C ARG A 355 14.53 -7.40 7.40
N MET A 356 14.63 -7.79 6.13
CA MET A 356 15.69 -8.68 5.63
C MET A 356 17.07 -8.08 5.87
N GLY A 357 17.28 -6.81 5.49
CA GLY A 357 18.54 -6.12 5.73
C GLY A 357 18.90 -6.01 7.21
N GLN A 358 17.91 -5.77 8.09
CA GLN A 358 18.12 -5.77 9.54
C GLN A 358 18.57 -7.16 10.05
N ALA A 359 17.94 -8.24 9.55
CA ALA A 359 18.31 -9.60 9.91
C ALA A 359 19.73 -9.96 9.40
N ALA A 360 20.11 -9.53 8.20
CA ALA A 360 21.46 -9.72 7.66
C ALA A 360 22.52 -9.00 8.52
N ARG A 361 22.26 -7.74 8.93
CA ARG A 361 23.15 -7.03 9.86
C ARG A 361 23.28 -7.75 11.20
N GLU A 362 22.15 -8.16 11.78
CA GLU A 362 22.17 -8.90 13.06
C GLU A 362 22.97 -10.21 12.95
N ASN A 363 22.92 -10.88 11.80
CA ASN A 363 23.68 -12.12 11.55
C ASN A 363 25.20 -11.84 11.45
N ILE A 364 25.62 -10.77 10.78
CA ILE A 364 27.01 -10.32 10.77
C ILE A 364 27.49 -9.98 12.18
N CYS A 365 26.72 -9.22 12.97
CA CYS A 365 27.09 -8.88 14.34
C CYS A 365 27.28 -10.13 15.23
N LEU A 366 26.42 -11.13 15.09
CA LEU A 366 26.53 -12.42 15.77
C LEU A 366 27.80 -13.18 15.34
N ALA A 367 28.10 -13.21 14.02
CA ALA A 367 29.28 -13.89 13.49
C ALA A 367 30.59 -13.22 13.94
N VAL A 368 30.62 -11.89 13.98
CA VAL A 368 31.75 -11.11 14.48
C VAL A 368 32.00 -11.37 15.98
N ASP A 369 30.95 -11.44 16.80
CA ASP A 369 31.08 -11.75 18.23
C ASP A 369 31.65 -13.16 18.48
N GLN A 370 31.37 -14.11 17.60
CA GLN A 370 31.94 -15.47 17.62
C GLN A 370 33.47 -15.51 17.51
N LEU A 371 34.11 -14.51 16.87
CA LEU A 371 35.57 -14.42 16.80
C LEU A 371 36.24 -14.29 18.18
N SER A 372 35.51 -13.70 19.14
CA SER A 372 36.00 -13.48 20.50
C SER A 372 35.35 -14.42 21.52
N HIS A 373 34.08 -14.78 21.31
CA HIS A 373 33.24 -15.54 22.24
C HIS A 373 32.51 -16.67 21.53
N TYR A 374 33.26 -17.67 21.08
CA TYR A 374 32.68 -18.80 20.34
C TYR A 374 31.66 -19.60 21.17
N SER A 375 30.52 -19.90 20.55
CA SER A 375 29.44 -20.70 21.12
C SER A 375 28.70 -21.48 20.03
N ARG A 376 28.53 -22.80 20.21
CA ARG A 376 27.75 -23.67 19.32
C ARG A 376 26.28 -23.30 19.21
N GLU A 377 25.73 -22.67 20.23
CA GLU A 377 24.35 -22.20 20.21
C GLU A 377 24.21 -21.03 19.24
N ARG A 378 25.13 -20.08 19.27
CA ARG A 378 25.15 -18.94 18.32
C ARG A 378 25.47 -19.37 16.90
N GLU A 379 26.37 -20.34 16.69
CA GLU A 379 26.61 -20.96 15.40
C GLU A 379 25.30 -21.48 14.79
N THR A 380 24.54 -22.27 15.55
CA THR A 380 23.23 -22.78 15.11
C THR A 380 22.25 -21.62 14.78
N GLN A 381 22.28 -20.56 15.56
CA GLN A 381 21.44 -19.38 15.33
C GLN A 381 21.83 -18.65 14.04
N ILE A 382 23.12 -18.50 13.74
CA ILE A 382 23.63 -17.86 12.51
C ILE A 382 23.16 -18.63 11.27
N LEU A 383 23.30 -19.97 11.27
CA LEU A 383 22.83 -20.83 10.18
C LEU A 383 21.29 -20.75 10.01
N GLN A 384 20.54 -20.75 11.11
CA GLN A 384 19.08 -20.59 11.03
C GLN A 384 18.65 -19.20 10.53
N ASN A 385 19.44 -18.18 10.77
CA ASN A 385 19.15 -16.83 10.28
C ASN A 385 19.44 -16.74 8.78
N GLU A 386 20.48 -17.39 8.30
CA GLU A 386 20.80 -17.46 6.88
C GLU A 386 19.72 -18.26 6.11
N ASP A 387 19.31 -19.45 6.56
CA ASP A 387 18.16 -20.18 6.02
C ASP A 387 16.89 -19.29 5.88
N LYS A 388 16.68 -18.36 6.83
CA LYS A 388 15.57 -17.40 6.75
C LYS A 388 15.81 -16.32 5.70
N LEU A 389 17.05 -15.84 5.53
CA LEU A 389 17.39 -14.83 4.53
C LEU A 389 17.21 -15.38 3.11
N ASP A 390 17.57 -16.63 2.86
CA ASP A 390 17.31 -17.34 1.59
C ASP A 390 15.81 -17.40 1.28
N ILE A 391 14.99 -17.77 2.29
CA ILE A 391 13.53 -17.78 2.15
C ILE A 391 12.99 -16.37 1.86
N TYR A 392 13.56 -15.34 2.46
CA TYR A 392 13.19 -13.94 2.17
C TYR A 392 13.54 -13.56 0.74
N GLU A 393 14.75 -13.89 0.28
CA GLU A 393 15.21 -13.61 -1.07
C GLU A 393 14.28 -14.23 -2.11
N ASP A 394 14.11 -15.56 -2.09
CA ASP A 394 13.28 -16.30 -3.04
C ASP A 394 11.85 -15.76 -3.10
N ARG A 395 11.20 -15.60 -1.95
CA ARG A 395 9.79 -15.16 -1.91
C ARG A 395 9.62 -13.70 -2.31
N LEU A 396 10.50 -12.82 -1.86
CA LEU A 396 10.40 -11.40 -2.15
C LEU A 396 10.73 -11.12 -3.61
N SER A 397 11.74 -11.79 -4.17
CA SER A 397 12.08 -11.68 -5.59
C SER A 397 10.95 -12.16 -6.48
N ASN A 398 10.37 -13.33 -6.19
CA ASN A 398 9.22 -13.85 -6.95
C ASN A 398 8.01 -12.91 -6.87
N TYR A 399 7.71 -12.40 -5.68
CA TYR A 399 6.61 -11.45 -5.49
C TYR A 399 6.83 -10.12 -6.22
N LEU A 400 8.04 -9.57 -6.21
CA LEU A 400 8.40 -8.35 -6.94
C LEU A 400 8.25 -8.52 -8.45
N VAL A 401 8.61 -9.70 -8.99
CA VAL A 401 8.38 -10.04 -10.40
C VAL A 401 6.89 -10.05 -10.71
N GLU A 402 6.07 -10.64 -9.86
CA GLU A 402 4.62 -10.63 -10.04
C GLU A 402 4.02 -9.22 -9.93
N VAL A 403 4.43 -8.42 -8.94
CA VAL A 403 4.04 -7.01 -8.79
C VAL A 403 4.39 -6.21 -10.04
N SER A 404 5.55 -6.47 -10.67
CA SER A 404 6.00 -5.76 -11.88
C SER A 404 5.09 -5.94 -13.09
N GLN A 405 4.32 -7.02 -13.15
CA GLN A 405 3.36 -7.31 -14.22
C GLN A 405 2.07 -6.50 -14.10
N HIS A 406 1.83 -5.88 -12.94
CA HIS A 406 0.66 -5.03 -12.71
C HIS A 406 0.97 -3.58 -13.07
N GLY A 407 -0.05 -2.78 -13.34
CA GLY A 407 0.08 -1.40 -13.86
C GLY A 407 0.71 -0.41 -12.88
N LEU A 408 2.01 -0.53 -12.62
CA LEU A 408 2.78 0.32 -11.71
C LEU A 408 2.91 1.76 -12.18
N SER A 409 3.04 2.68 -11.24
CA SER A 409 3.53 4.03 -11.54
C SER A 409 5.03 3.99 -11.92
N MET A 410 5.53 5.02 -12.60
CA MET A 410 6.98 5.14 -12.90
C MET A 410 7.85 5.16 -11.63
N GLN A 411 7.32 5.73 -10.55
CA GLN A 411 7.99 5.74 -9.24
C GLN A 411 8.07 4.33 -8.66
N ASP A 412 6.92 3.62 -8.61
CA ASP A 412 6.85 2.27 -8.05
C ASP A 412 7.71 1.29 -8.87
N MET A 413 7.78 1.46 -10.20
CA MET A 413 8.64 0.65 -11.06
C MET A 413 10.13 0.83 -10.72
N ARG A 414 10.57 2.05 -10.44
CA ARG A 414 11.95 2.31 -9.98
C ARG A 414 12.20 1.69 -8.62
N THR A 415 11.25 1.80 -7.69
CA THR A 415 11.34 1.17 -6.37
C THR A 415 11.43 -0.35 -6.49
N VAL A 416 10.64 -1.00 -7.36
CA VAL A 416 10.74 -2.45 -7.62
C VAL A 416 12.12 -2.82 -8.17
N SER A 417 12.67 -2.05 -9.11
CA SER A 417 14.01 -2.28 -9.65
C SER A 417 15.08 -2.20 -8.56
N ARG A 418 15.02 -1.17 -7.70
CA ARG A 418 15.91 -1.05 -6.53
C ARG A 418 15.81 -2.25 -5.61
N LEU A 419 14.58 -2.67 -5.28
CA LEU A 419 14.35 -3.80 -4.36
C LEU A 419 14.92 -5.10 -4.90
N LEU A 420 14.75 -5.40 -6.20
CA LEU A 420 15.29 -6.61 -6.84
C LEU A 420 16.83 -6.70 -6.73
N HIS A 421 17.53 -5.56 -6.78
CA HIS A 421 18.97 -5.52 -6.56
C HIS A 421 19.31 -5.66 -5.08
N ALA A 422 18.69 -4.87 -4.21
CA ALA A 422 19.01 -4.84 -2.79
C ALA A 422 18.72 -6.16 -2.06
N VAL A 423 17.70 -6.91 -2.50
CA VAL A 423 17.32 -8.20 -1.89
C VAL A 423 18.45 -9.21 -2.04
N GLY A 424 19.04 -9.33 -3.25
CA GLY A 424 20.18 -10.22 -3.47
C GLY A 424 21.45 -9.76 -2.74
N ASP A 425 21.69 -8.43 -2.59
CA ASP A 425 22.82 -7.95 -1.81
C ASP A 425 22.65 -8.21 -0.29
N PHE A 426 21.41 -8.13 0.26
CA PHE A 426 21.14 -8.48 1.65
C PHE A 426 21.30 -9.98 1.94
N GLU A 427 20.92 -10.86 1.01
CA GLU A 427 21.16 -12.30 1.13
C GLU A 427 22.66 -12.57 1.17
N ARG A 428 23.45 -12.03 0.23
CA ARG A 428 24.90 -12.21 0.21
C ARG A 428 25.61 -11.69 1.45
N ILE A 429 25.12 -10.59 2.07
CA ILE A 429 25.60 -10.16 3.38
C ILE A 429 25.34 -11.26 4.43
N GLY A 430 24.20 -11.96 4.36
CA GLY A 430 23.87 -13.11 5.20
C GLY A 430 24.84 -14.28 5.00
N ASP A 431 25.16 -14.63 3.76
CA ASP A 431 26.14 -15.68 3.39
C ASP A 431 27.52 -15.39 3.97
N HIS A 432 27.96 -14.13 3.89
CA HIS A 432 29.25 -13.74 4.47
C HIS A 432 29.27 -13.84 6.00
N ALA A 433 28.12 -13.77 6.69
CA ALA A 433 28.04 -14.03 8.11
C ALA A 433 28.37 -15.49 8.44
N VAL A 434 27.94 -16.44 7.60
CA VAL A 434 28.29 -17.88 7.74
C VAL A 434 29.78 -18.08 7.51
N ASN A 435 30.37 -17.47 6.48
CA ASN A 435 31.80 -17.58 6.23
C ASN A 435 32.67 -16.98 7.36
N ILE A 436 32.22 -15.88 7.97
CA ILE A 436 32.88 -15.30 9.17
C ILE A 436 32.74 -16.25 10.37
N GLN A 437 31.58 -16.90 10.52
CA GLN A 437 31.35 -17.93 11.54
C GLN A 437 32.28 -19.14 11.35
N GLU A 438 32.48 -19.62 10.12
CA GLU A 438 33.43 -20.70 9.81
C GLU A 438 34.85 -20.34 10.22
N SER A 439 35.27 -19.08 9.96
CA SER A 439 36.56 -18.56 10.43
C SER A 439 36.67 -18.55 11.97
N ALA A 440 35.60 -18.20 12.67
CA ALA A 440 35.56 -18.24 14.15
C ALA A 440 35.63 -19.68 14.68
N GLN A 441 34.95 -20.63 14.02
CA GLN A 441 35.01 -22.05 14.35
C GLN A 441 36.43 -22.61 14.15
N GLU A 442 37.09 -22.24 13.04
CA GLU A 442 38.46 -22.67 12.78
C GLU A 442 39.43 -22.16 13.85
N LEU A 443 39.30 -20.90 14.29
CA LEU A 443 40.09 -20.34 15.39
C LEU A 443 39.88 -21.14 16.68
N HIS A 444 38.62 -21.48 16.98
CA HIS A 444 38.26 -22.26 18.18
C HIS A 444 38.79 -23.67 18.14
N ASP A 445 38.53 -24.42 17.05
CA ASP A 445 38.85 -25.85 16.95
C ASP A 445 40.37 -26.11 16.89
N LYS A 446 41.12 -25.14 16.32
CA LYS A 446 42.58 -25.20 16.25
C LYS A 446 43.30 -24.47 17.39
N GLU A 447 42.57 -23.94 18.37
CA GLU A 447 43.08 -23.13 19.49
C GLU A 447 43.98 -21.97 19.06
N LEU A 448 43.69 -21.37 17.88
CA LEU A 448 44.44 -20.25 17.32
C LEU A 448 43.99 -18.93 17.97
N ARG A 449 44.93 -18.02 18.19
CA ARG A 449 44.63 -16.68 18.73
C ARG A 449 45.43 -15.62 17.99
N PHE A 450 44.76 -14.53 17.64
CA PHE A 450 45.44 -13.33 17.12
C PHE A 450 46.29 -12.66 18.22
N SER A 451 47.41 -12.05 17.83
CA SER A 451 48.19 -11.20 18.75
C SER A 451 47.36 -10.01 19.26
N ASP A 452 47.79 -9.38 20.34
CA ASP A 452 47.09 -8.20 20.88
C ASP A 452 46.98 -7.10 19.83
N ASP A 453 48.09 -6.78 19.13
CA ASP A 453 48.11 -5.80 18.04
C ASP A 453 47.11 -6.15 16.92
N ALA A 454 47.07 -7.42 16.47
CA ALA A 454 46.13 -7.86 15.45
C ALA A 454 44.67 -7.79 15.90
N ARG A 455 44.39 -8.00 17.20
CA ARG A 455 43.05 -7.84 17.78
C ARG A 455 42.62 -6.38 17.80
N GLU A 456 43.52 -5.46 18.18
CA GLU A 456 43.23 -4.03 18.15
C GLU A 456 43.00 -3.53 16.70
N GLU A 457 43.80 -3.97 15.74
CA GLU A 457 43.62 -3.68 14.30
C GLU A 457 42.25 -4.18 13.80
N LEU A 458 41.90 -5.43 14.12
CA LEU A 458 40.59 -6.01 13.75
C LEU A 458 39.43 -5.28 14.43
N GLN A 459 39.56 -4.83 15.66
CA GLN A 459 38.52 -4.09 16.36
C GLN A 459 38.19 -2.76 15.66
N VAL A 460 39.19 -2.04 15.13
CA VAL A 460 38.98 -0.83 14.32
C VAL A 460 38.20 -1.18 13.04
N LEU A 461 38.63 -2.22 12.32
CA LEU A 461 37.98 -2.66 11.10
C LEU A 461 36.51 -3.10 11.34
N LEU A 462 36.26 -3.88 12.39
CA LEU A 462 34.91 -4.36 12.75
C LEU A 462 33.99 -3.22 13.18
N SER A 463 34.54 -2.16 13.81
CA SER A 463 33.78 -0.96 14.10
C SER A 463 33.36 -0.20 12.84
N ALA A 464 34.24 -0.12 11.82
CA ALA A 464 33.91 0.47 10.53
C ALA A 464 32.85 -0.37 9.78
N LEU A 465 32.94 -1.71 9.88
CA LEU A 465 31.95 -2.63 9.32
C LEU A 465 30.56 -2.46 9.93
N ASP A 466 30.45 -2.31 11.24
CA ASP A 466 29.13 -2.07 11.87
C ASP A 466 28.54 -0.72 11.45
N ASP A 467 29.39 0.31 11.35
CA ASP A 467 28.94 1.64 10.92
C ASP A 467 28.49 1.68 9.46
N ILE A 468 29.15 0.96 8.54
CA ILE A 468 28.72 0.91 7.13
C ILE A 468 27.41 0.15 6.97
N LEU A 469 27.22 -0.95 7.71
CA LEU A 469 25.96 -1.69 7.74
C LEU A 469 24.79 -0.83 8.26
N ASP A 470 25.03 -0.09 9.36
CA ASP A 470 24.02 0.80 9.93
C ASP A 470 23.68 1.97 9.00
N LEU A 471 24.68 2.57 8.38
CA LEU A 471 24.51 3.66 7.42
C LEU A 471 23.73 3.22 6.19
N THR A 472 24.04 2.03 5.65
CA THR A 472 23.37 1.42 4.51
C THR A 472 21.91 1.15 4.83
N LEU A 473 21.61 0.54 5.96
CA LEU A 473 20.23 0.25 6.37
C LEU A 473 19.40 1.52 6.58
N ARG A 474 19.97 2.54 7.22
CA ARG A 474 19.28 3.83 7.40
C ARG A 474 18.97 4.50 6.07
N SER A 475 19.94 4.55 5.16
CA SER A 475 19.74 5.13 3.84
C SER A 475 18.68 4.38 3.02
N PHE A 476 18.71 3.05 3.06
CA PHE A 476 17.75 2.19 2.38
C PHE A 476 16.32 2.36 2.90
N GLN A 477 16.14 2.34 4.24
CA GLN A 477 14.81 2.45 4.87
C GLN A 477 14.20 3.85 4.68
N ALA A 478 15.03 4.90 4.75
CA ALA A 478 14.60 6.27 4.54
C ALA A 478 14.45 6.63 3.04
N ALA A 479 15.01 5.81 2.14
CA ALA A 479 15.21 6.14 0.72
C ALA A 479 15.93 7.51 0.55
N ASP A 480 16.99 7.72 1.35
CA ASP A 480 17.70 8.99 1.45
C ASP A 480 19.04 8.94 0.70
N PRO A 481 19.15 9.62 -0.46
CA PRO A 481 20.36 9.61 -1.27
C PRO A 481 21.53 10.37 -0.62
N GLU A 482 21.27 11.34 0.27
CA GLU A 482 22.33 12.07 0.97
C GLU A 482 23.05 11.15 1.95
N THR A 483 22.28 10.41 2.75
CA THR A 483 22.83 9.37 3.64
C THR A 483 23.51 8.25 2.85
N ALA A 484 22.93 7.82 1.72
CA ALA A 484 23.50 6.79 0.85
C ALA A 484 24.86 7.22 0.25
N GLY A 485 25.00 8.49 -0.11
CA GLY A 485 26.27 9.04 -0.65
C GLY A 485 27.45 8.98 0.32
N ARG A 486 27.20 8.76 1.62
CA ARG A 486 28.24 8.62 2.65
C ARG A 486 28.74 7.17 2.81
N VAL A 487 28.11 6.20 2.18
CA VAL A 487 28.53 4.79 2.25
C VAL A 487 29.82 4.55 1.48
N GLU A 488 29.93 5.09 0.28
CA GLU A 488 31.10 4.91 -0.58
C GLU A 488 32.44 5.41 0.02
N PRO A 489 32.52 6.61 0.68
CA PRO A 489 33.73 7.02 1.40
C PRO A 489 34.13 6.08 2.52
N LEU A 490 33.14 5.48 3.22
CA LEU A 490 33.40 4.53 4.30
C LEU A 490 33.86 3.17 3.77
N GLU A 491 33.32 2.71 2.64
CA GLU A 491 33.77 1.51 1.94
C GLU A 491 35.24 1.65 1.50
N GLU A 492 35.61 2.75 0.86
CA GLU A 492 37.00 3.06 0.48
C GLU A 492 37.95 3.10 1.70
N THR A 493 37.44 3.55 2.86
CA THR A 493 38.19 3.53 4.12
C THR A 493 38.40 2.09 4.62
N ILE A 494 37.39 1.23 4.52
CA ILE A 494 37.45 -0.19 4.89
C ILE A 494 38.49 -0.91 4.03
N ASP A 495 38.49 -0.68 2.71
CA ASP A 495 39.47 -1.26 1.79
C ASP A 495 40.91 -0.90 2.17
N GLN A 496 41.14 0.38 2.49
CA GLN A 496 42.46 0.85 2.93
C GLN A 496 42.90 0.21 4.26
N LEU A 497 41.97 0.05 5.22
CA LEU A 497 42.22 -0.66 6.47
C LEU A 497 42.59 -2.13 6.22
N ILE A 498 41.89 -2.81 5.33
CA ILE A 498 42.14 -4.20 4.96
C ILE A 498 43.53 -4.35 4.36
N GLU A 499 43.92 -3.49 3.42
CA GLU A 499 45.27 -3.52 2.80
C GLU A 499 46.37 -3.28 3.86
N GLU A 500 46.21 -2.33 4.74
CA GLU A 500 47.21 -2.06 5.78
C GLU A 500 47.29 -3.20 6.80
N ILE A 501 46.16 -3.79 7.24
CA ILE A 501 46.13 -4.95 8.16
C ILE A 501 46.82 -6.15 7.48
N ARG A 502 46.54 -6.40 6.20
CA ARG A 502 47.21 -7.45 5.41
C ARG A 502 48.72 -7.23 5.34
N SER A 503 49.16 -6.00 5.08
CA SER A 503 50.58 -5.61 5.04
C SER A 503 51.27 -5.80 6.40
N ARG A 504 50.64 -5.39 7.49
CA ARG A 504 51.15 -5.56 8.87
C ARG A 504 51.23 -7.04 9.25
N HIS A 505 50.24 -7.85 8.88
CA HIS A 505 50.27 -9.30 9.12
C HIS A 505 51.43 -9.98 8.39
N ILE A 506 51.74 -9.62 7.13
CA ILE A 506 52.88 -10.12 6.41
C ILE A 506 54.18 -9.79 7.13
N ARG A 507 54.35 -8.58 7.67
CA ARG A 507 55.53 -8.16 8.47
C ARG A 507 55.66 -9.01 9.74
N ARG A 508 54.58 -9.26 10.48
CA ARG A 508 54.55 -10.15 11.66
C ARG A 508 54.90 -11.61 11.29
N LEU A 509 54.44 -12.09 10.14
CA LEU A 509 54.77 -13.44 9.65
C LEU A 509 56.27 -13.55 9.34
N GLN A 510 56.85 -12.55 8.65
CA GLN A 510 58.28 -12.51 8.35
C GLN A 510 59.16 -12.41 9.61
N ALA A 511 58.66 -11.73 10.66
CA ALA A 511 59.29 -11.65 11.96
C ALA A 511 59.13 -12.90 12.86
N GLY A 512 58.41 -13.93 12.38
CA GLY A 512 58.11 -15.17 13.14
C GLY A 512 57.15 -14.96 14.33
N GLN A 513 56.39 -13.87 14.35
CA GLN A 513 55.45 -13.48 15.42
C GLN A 513 54.06 -14.09 15.21
N CYS A 514 53.76 -14.69 14.05
CA CYS A 514 52.50 -15.38 13.80
C CYS A 514 52.71 -16.61 12.91
N THR A 515 51.67 -17.46 12.81
CA THR A 515 51.72 -18.71 12.02
C THR A 515 51.08 -18.53 10.65
N ILE A 516 51.50 -19.36 9.67
CA ILE A 516 50.89 -19.38 8.32
C ILE A 516 49.40 -19.74 8.41
N GLN A 517 49.01 -20.65 9.32
CA GLN A 517 47.62 -21.04 9.52
C GLN A 517 46.73 -19.85 9.93
N LEU A 518 47.24 -19.02 10.86
CA LEU A 518 46.53 -17.81 11.29
C LEU A 518 46.43 -16.79 10.13
N GLY A 519 47.42 -16.79 9.22
CA GLY A 519 47.41 -15.96 8.02
C GLY A 519 46.27 -16.33 7.04
N PHE A 520 45.95 -17.61 6.88
CA PHE A 520 44.83 -18.05 6.06
C PHE A 520 43.51 -17.60 6.68
N VAL A 521 43.27 -17.84 7.97
CA VAL A 521 42.03 -17.41 8.66
C VAL A 521 41.87 -15.90 8.58
N LEU A 522 42.95 -15.12 8.77
CA LEU A 522 42.86 -13.67 8.66
C LEU A 522 42.52 -13.23 7.23
N SER A 523 43.13 -13.86 6.21
CA SER A 523 42.88 -13.55 4.80
C SER A 523 41.41 -13.80 4.44
N ASP A 524 40.86 -14.93 4.88
CA ASP A 524 39.44 -15.28 4.63
C ASP A 524 38.49 -14.29 5.34
N LEU A 525 38.81 -13.94 6.59
CA LEU A 525 38.04 -12.95 7.35
C LEU A 525 38.05 -11.57 6.65
N LEU A 526 39.23 -11.08 6.27
CA LEU A 526 39.37 -9.79 5.58
C LEU A 526 38.63 -9.78 4.23
N THR A 527 38.69 -10.88 3.48
CA THR A 527 37.94 -10.99 2.21
C THR A 527 36.44 -10.97 2.41
N ASN A 528 35.92 -11.64 3.43
CA ASN A 528 34.49 -11.61 3.72
C ASN A 528 34.03 -10.22 4.18
N ILE A 529 34.83 -9.49 4.96
CA ILE A 529 34.53 -8.10 5.37
C ILE A 529 34.53 -7.15 4.18
N GLU A 530 35.52 -7.29 3.25
CA GLU A 530 35.59 -6.54 1.99
C GLU A 530 34.31 -6.75 1.17
N ARG A 531 33.86 -8.01 1.01
CA ARG A 531 32.64 -8.32 0.28
C ARG A 531 31.37 -7.76 0.93
N VAL A 532 31.28 -7.77 2.24
CA VAL A 532 30.14 -7.14 2.94
C VAL A 532 30.10 -5.63 2.67
N SER A 533 31.25 -4.93 2.70
CA SER A 533 31.30 -3.49 2.37
C SER A 533 30.94 -3.21 0.91
N ASP A 534 31.39 -4.03 -0.04
CA ASP A 534 31.00 -4.00 -1.46
C ASP A 534 29.47 -4.07 -1.63
N HIS A 535 28.81 -5.01 -0.94
CA HIS A 535 27.36 -5.15 -0.99
C HIS A 535 26.63 -3.95 -0.36
N CYS A 536 27.20 -3.35 0.69
CA CYS A 536 26.68 -2.12 1.26
C CYS A 536 26.73 -0.95 0.26
N SER A 537 27.87 -0.78 -0.45
CA SER A 537 28.00 0.20 -1.53
C SER A 537 26.97 -0.04 -2.64
N ASN A 538 26.77 -1.29 -3.07
CA ASN A 538 25.78 -1.66 -4.08
C ASN A 538 24.36 -1.23 -3.70
N ILE A 539 23.95 -1.49 -2.46
CA ILE A 539 22.65 -1.10 -1.93
C ILE A 539 22.52 0.43 -1.91
N ALA A 540 23.55 1.14 -1.46
CA ALA A 540 23.56 2.60 -1.40
C ALA A 540 23.41 3.24 -2.79
N VAL A 541 24.15 2.74 -3.78
CA VAL A 541 24.04 3.18 -5.18
C VAL A 541 22.63 2.99 -5.71
N SER A 542 21.97 1.86 -5.41
CA SER A 542 20.60 1.59 -5.84
C SER A 542 19.59 2.60 -5.27
N VAL A 543 19.81 3.09 -4.04
CA VAL A 543 18.99 4.15 -3.40
C VAL A 543 19.13 5.47 -4.14
N ILE A 544 20.33 5.81 -4.56
CA ILE A 544 20.62 7.07 -5.27
C ILE A 544 20.04 7.05 -6.69
N GLU A 545 20.21 5.93 -7.43
CA GLU A 545 19.69 5.75 -8.78
C GLU A 545 18.17 5.86 -8.85
N GLU A 546 17.44 5.39 -7.82
CA GLU A 546 15.98 5.52 -7.77
C GLU A 546 15.53 6.97 -7.89
N GLN A 547 16.26 7.92 -7.28
CA GLN A 547 15.86 9.33 -7.26
C GLN A 547 16.40 10.13 -8.44
N SER A 548 17.63 9.89 -8.87
CA SER A 548 18.27 10.70 -9.92
C SER A 548 17.79 10.37 -11.33
N GLY A 549 17.28 9.16 -11.57
CA GLY A 549 16.82 8.75 -12.91
C GLY A 549 17.92 8.84 -13.99
N GLY A 550 19.18 8.85 -13.55
CA GLY A 550 20.36 9.15 -14.35
C GLY A 550 21.05 7.92 -14.95
N PRO A 551 22.17 8.10 -15.63
CA PRO A 551 22.94 7.05 -16.28
C PRO A 551 23.50 6.06 -15.26
N GLY A 552 23.62 4.80 -15.67
CA GLY A 552 23.88 3.65 -14.83
C GLY A 552 25.12 3.76 -13.91
N ARG A 553 25.15 2.84 -12.96
CA ARG A 553 26.04 2.64 -11.80
C ARG A 553 27.49 3.16 -11.94
N HIS A 554 28.18 2.84 -13.04
CA HIS A 554 29.56 3.24 -13.25
C HIS A 554 29.76 4.74 -13.49
N ALA A 555 28.81 5.42 -14.15
CA ALA A 555 28.92 6.85 -14.42
C ALA A 555 28.70 7.66 -13.14
N TYR A 556 27.78 7.22 -12.28
CA TYR A 556 27.50 7.88 -11.00
C TYR A 556 28.69 7.76 -10.04
N LEU A 557 29.27 6.57 -9.86
CA LEU A 557 30.43 6.37 -8.98
C LEU A 557 31.62 7.23 -9.40
N GLN A 558 31.87 7.38 -10.71
CA GLN A 558 32.90 8.29 -11.21
C GLN A 558 32.61 9.76 -10.88
N GLU A 559 31.35 10.18 -10.97
CA GLU A 559 30.93 11.55 -10.69
C GLU A 559 31.00 11.86 -9.19
N VAL A 560 30.64 10.91 -8.32
CA VAL A 560 30.72 11.03 -6.86
C VAL A 560 32.18 11.06 -6.39
N LYS A 561 33.02 10.15 -6.86
CA LYS A 561 34.47 10.12 -6.52
C LYS A 561 35.21 11.37 -6.99
N ALA A 562 34.73 12.08 -7.99
CA ALA A 562 35.26 13.37 -8.43
C ALA A 562 34.78 14.57 -7.58
N GLY A 563 33.77 14.39 -6.73
CA GLY A 563 33.14 15.46 -5.94
C GLY A 563 33.90 15.85 -4.66
N GLY A 564 33.87 17.13 -4.28
CA GLY A 564 34.53 17.64 -3.06
C GLY A 564 33.97 17.04 -1.76
N ALA A 565 32.68 16.74 -1.72
CA ALA A 565 32.01 16.13 -0.56
C ALA A 565 32.55 14.72 -0.26
N PHE A 566 32.78 13.89 -1.29
CA PHE A 566 33.41 12.58 -1.15
C PHE A 566 34.78 12.68 -0.45
N SER A 567 35.64 13.58 -0.93
CA SER A 567 36.99 13.77 -0.36
C SER A 567 36.97 14.27 1.09
N GLU A 568 35.96 15.02 1.47
CA GLU A 568 35.78 15.51 2.85
C GLU A 568 35.31 14.38 3.77
N ASP A 569 34.31 13.62 3.36
CA ASP A 569 33.80 12.46 4.08
C ASP A 569 34.90 11.38 4.22
N LEU A 570 35.64 11.07 3.16
CA LEU A 570 36.76 10.12 3.20
C LEU A 570 37.83 10.53 4.23
N ARG A 571 38.24 11.80 4.24
CA ARG A 571 39.21 12.29 5.23
C ARG A 571 38.69 12.19 6.67
N ARG A 572 37.38 12.42 6.86
CA ARG A 572 36.74 12.29 8.17
C ARG A 572 36.77 10.86 8.65
N ASP A 573 36.43 9.89 7.74
CA ASP A 573 36.34 8.47 8.07
C ASP A 573 37.76 7.88 8.27
N GLN A 574 38.75 8.23 7.45
CA GLN A 574 40.16 7.89 7.67
C GLN A 574 40.71 8.41 9.02
N LYS A 575 40.26 9.59 9.46
CA LYS A 575 40.64 10.13 10.78
C LYS A 575 39.97 9.39 11.92
N LYS A 576 38.73 8.90 11.70
CA LYS A 576 37.99 8.16 12.71
C LYS A 576 38.51 6.73 12.86
N TYR A 577 38.84 6.07 11.75
CA TYR A 577 39.29 4.68 11.71
C TYR A 577 40.77 4.60 11.36
N HIS A 578 41.63 4.99 12.27
CA HIS A 578 43.06 4.82 12.11
C HIS A 578 43.58 3.63 12.94
N LEU A 579 44.46 2.84 12.36
CA LEU A 579 45.07 1.71 13.04
C LEU A 579 46.06 2.23 14.14
N PRO A 580 46.21 1.50 15.25
CA PRO A 580 47.24 1.84 16.26
C PRO A 580 48.63 2.01 15.65
N GLU A 581 49.47 2.84 16.22
CA GLU A 581 50.88 2.95 15.80
C GLU A 581 51.57 1.60 16.02
N ALA A 582 52.31 1.10 14.99
CA ALA A 582 52.93 -0.21 14.99
C ALA A 582 54.17 -0.28 15.88
#